data_ef89c97e25f9d1102a0b0f8da1cc8485
#
_entry.id   ef89c97e25f9d1102a0b0f8da1cc8485
#
_cell.length_a   1.000
_cell.length_b   1.000
_cell.length_c   1.000
_cell.angle_alpha   90.00
_cell.angle_beta   90.00
_cell.angle_gamma   90.00
#
_symmetry.space_group_name_H-M   'P 1'
#
loop_
_entity.id
_entity.type
_entity.pdbx_description
1 polymer ?
#
loop_
_entity_poly.entity_id
_entity_poly.type
_entity_poly.pdbx_seq_one_letter_code
_entity_poly.pdbx_strand_id
1 'polypeptide(L)'
;MNILKFLEPFPNENLMNGKASRRDSFNHLGRIGRNTAMAAIPFGLAALTSTKGYAADISPTPATPIGALQLALTLEYLEKEFYIMGLASGVIPTGGRDEKVFMQISAHETDHVTFLIAGLGGTGSANFVAKPTFDFTVGKAFDPFNATGIGKTAAYAQFLALAQAFEDTGVRAYKGQATNLISTPDLLTAALQIHSVEARHASEVRRLRGLKGWISGNERGAGMPEATQAAYNGEELTVQAGYNTATLFGAAAGSESFDEPLTTAQTVTIANLFIV
;
A
#
# COMPACT_ATOMS: atom_id res chain seq x y z
N MET A 1 25.95 -1.11 19.89
CA MET A 1 26.36 -0.46 18.63
C MET A 1 25.96 1.00 18.72
N ASN A 2 26.87 1.94 18.45
CA ASN A 2 26.54 3.37 18.60
C ASN A 2 25.70 3.81 17.41
N ILE A 3 24.49 4.32 17.64
CA ILE A 3 23.53 4.74 16.60
C ILE A 3 24.13 5.77 15.65
N LEU A 4 25.09 6.59 16.13
CA LEU A 4 25.80 7.56 15.31
C LEU A 4 26.68 6.89 14.24
N LYS A 5 27.26 5.72 14.52
CA LYS A 5 28.00 4.93 13.52
C LYS A 5 27.09 4.25 12.47
N PHE A 6 25.83 4.01 12.81
CA PHE A 6 24.84 3.47 11.88
C PHE A 6 24.38 4.54 10.88
N LEU A 7 24.39 5.81 11.28
CA LEU A 7 23.95 6.93 10.45
C LEU A 7 25.08 7.54 9.59
N GLU A 8 26.34 7.22 9.85
CA GLU A 8 27.49 7.72 9.08
C GLU A 8 27.48 7.44 7.57
N PRO A 9 26.87 6.36 7.05
CA PRO A 9 26.77 6.12 5.60
C PRO A 9 25.66 6.91 4.89
N PHE A 10 24.80 7.63 5.62
CA PHE A 10 23.63 8.28 5.05
C PHE A 10 23.77 9.73 4.55
N PRO A 11 24.81 10.53 4.87
CA PRO A 11 24.98 11.83 4.24
C PRO A 11 25.56 11.65 2.82
N ASN A 12 24.72 11.37 1.85
CA ASN A 12 25.06 11.60 0.45
C ASN A 12 24.71 13.05 0.15
N GLU A 13 25.74 13.89 -0.05
CA GLU A 13 25.59 15.32 -0.35
C GLU A 13 24.71 15.58 -1.57
N ASN A 14 24.60 14.63 -2.49
CA ASN A 14 23.72 14.71 -3.66
C ASN A 14 22.23 14.59 -3.28
N LEU A 15 21.88 13.95 -2.15
CA LEU A 15 20.51 13.88 -1.63
C LEU A 15 20.06 15.20 -1.00
N MET A 16 21.00 15.98 -0.45
CA MET A 16 20.70 17.24 0.24
C MET A 16 20.62 18.44 -0.72
N ASN A 17 21.24 18.37 -1.90
CA ASN A 17 21.34 19.48 -2.85
C ASN A 17 20.56 19.28 -4.17
N GLY A 18 19.98 18.12 -4.40
CA GLY A 18 19.19 17.84 -5.59
C GLY A 18 17.78 18.42 -5.45
N LYS A 19 17.50 19.53 -6.12
CA LYS A 19 16.11 19.91 -6.44
C LYS A 19 15.57 18.92 -7.47
N ALA A 20 15.29 17.69 -7.05
CA ALA A 20 14.58 16.73 -7.89
C ALA A 20 13.13 17.22 -8.05
N SER A 21 12.82 17.75 -9.22
CA SER A 21 11.43 18.05 -9.57
C SER A 21 10.69 16.73 -9.82
N ARG A 22 9.38 16.70 -9.58
CA ARG A 22 8.51 15.56 -9.95
C ARG A 22 8.76 15.10 -11.40
N ARG A 23 9.09 16.03 -12.28
CA ARG A 23 9.37 15.79 -13.69
C ARG A 23 10.70 15.06 -13.94
N ASP A 24 11.69 15.28 -13.09
CA ASP A 24 13.00 14.62 -13.20
C ASP A 24 12.92 13.16 -12.74
N SER A 25 12.11 12.87 -11.71
CA SER A 25 11.82 11.50 -11.27
C SER A 25 11.15 10.67 -12.38
N PHE A 26 10.20 11.24 -13.13
CA PHE A 26 9.57 10.59 -14.29
C PHE A 26 10.55 10.31 -15.43
N ASN A 27 11.46 11.25 -15.72
CA ASN A 27 12.46 11.07 -16.76
C ASN A 27 13.51 9.99 -16.42
N HIS A 28 13.88 9.88 -15.14
CA HIS A 28 14.79 8.84 -14.65
C HIS A 28 14.13 7.45 -14.69
N LEU A 29 12.87 7.34 -14.27
CA LEU A 29 12.13 6.07 -14.31
C LEU A 29 11.99 5.52 -15.73
N GLY A 30 11.66 6.38 -16.71
CA GLY A 30 11.58 5.99 -18.11
C GLY A 30 12.91 5.53 -18.72
N ARG A 31 14.05 5.96 -18.15
CA ARG A 31 15.40 5.49 -18.54
C ARG A 31 15.73 4.14 -17.94
N ILE A 32 15.36 3.89 -16.68
CA ILE A 32 15.61 2.63 -15.98
C ILE A 32 14.82 1.50 -16.65
N GLY A 33 13.52 1.74 -16.96
CA GLY A 33 12.67 0.76 -17.65
C GLY A 33 13.20 0.33 -19.02
N ARG A 34 13.99 1.17 -19.71
CA ARG A 34 14.61 0.82 -20.99
C ARG A 34 15.93 0.04 -20.87
N ASN A 35 16.65 0.19 -19.78
CA ASN A 35 17.96 -0.44 -19.59
C ASN A 35 17.90 -1.79 -18.86
N THR A 36 16.77 -2.12 -18.22
CA THR A 36 16.57 -3.42 -17.51
C THR A 36 15.89 -4.48 -18.38
N ALA A 37 15.75 -4.28 -19.68
CA ALA A 37 15.17 -5.23 -20.63
C ALA A 37 16.04 -6.48 -20.89
N MET A 38 16.66 -7.05 -19.87
CA MET A 38 17.47 -8.28 -19.96
C MET A 38 17.25 -9.19 -18.76
N ALA A 39 16.04 -9.71 -18.60
CA ALA A 39 15.77 -11.05 -18.08
C ALA A 39 14.27 -11.33 -18.26
N ALA A 40 13.90 -11.82 -19.45
CA ALA A 40 12.60 -12.44 -19.64
C ALA A 40 12.56 -13.75 -18.85
N ILE A 41 11.98 -13.71 -17.66
CA ILE A 41 11.47 -14.93 -17.03
C ILE A 41 10.06 -15.12 -17.60
N PRO A 42 9.76 -16.22 -18.28
CA PRO A 42 8.42 -16.46 -18.79
C PRO A 42 7.49 -16.68 -17.59
N PHE A 43 6.65 -15.71 -17.31
CA PHE A 43 5.43 -15.96 -16.56
C PHE A 43 4.63 -16.95 -17.40
N GLY A 44 4.50 -18.18 -16.87
CA GLY A 44 3.69 -19.21 -17.51
C GLY A 44 2.28 -18.68 -17.72
N LEU A 45 1.92 -18.51 -18.98
CA LEU A 45 0.53 -18.38 -19.40
C LEU A 45 -0.14 -19.72 -19.04
N ALA A 46 -0.74 -19.82 -17.87
CA ALA A 46 -1.66 -20.89 -17.57
C ALA A 46 -2.85 -20.72 -18.49
N ALA A 47 -3.03 -21.67 -19.39
CA ALA A 47 -4.09 -21.71 -20.36
C ALA A 47 -5.44 -21.51 -19.65
N LEU A 48 -6.18 -20.48 -20.08
CA LEU A 48 -7.55 -20.23 -19.69
C LEU A 48 -8.43 -21.36 -20.26
N THR A 49 -8.74 -22.35 -19.46
CA THR A 49 -9.92 -23.16 -19.65
C THR A 49 -11.05 -22.52 -18.86
N SER A 50 -12.03 -22.01 -19.59
CA SER A 50 -13.19 -21.30 -19.05
C SER A 50 -14.07 -22.24 -18.22
N THR A 51 -13.97 -22.12 -16.92
CA THR A 51 -15.06 -22.45 -15.99
C THR A 51 -15.24 -21.24 -15.08
N LYS A 52 -16.47 -20.77 -14.92
CA LYS A 52 -16.95 -19.56 -14.25
C LYS A 52 -15.90 -18.90 -13.34
N GLY A 53 -15.36 -17.76 -13.83
CA GLY A 53 -14.10 -17.24 -13.36
C GLY A 53 -14.19 -16.55 -12.00
N TYR A 54 -13.54 -17.14 -11.06
CA TYR A 54 -12.77 -16.37 -10.10
C TYR A 54 -11.43 -16.10 -10.79
N ALA A 55 -10.96 -14.85 -10.80
CA ALA A 55 -9.58 -14.59 -11.19
C ALA A 55 -8.69 -15.39 -10.23
N ALA A 56 -7.63 -15.99 -10.74
CA ALA A 56 -6.71 -16.72 -9.87
C ALA A 56 -6.03 -15.73 -8.92
N ASP A 57 -5.87 -16.13 -7.65
CA ASP A 57 -5.06 -15.43 -6.68
C ASP A 57 -3.72 -14.99 -7.30
N ILE A 58 -3.27 -13.78 -7.00
CA ILE A 58 -1.94 -13.36 -7.39
C ILE A 58 -0.89 -14.13 -6.59
N SER A 59 0.26 -14.38 -7.21
CA SER A 59 1.42 -15.00 -6.56
C SER A 59 2.42 -13.94 -6.10
N PRO A 60 3.24 -14.23 -5.07
CA PRO A 60 4.32 -13.34 -4.65
C PRO A 60 5.24 -12.99 -5.81
N THR A 61 5.49 -11.70 -6.00
CA THR A 61 6.42 -11.20 -7.02
C THR A 61 7.87 -11.49 -6.62
N PRO A 62 8.80 -11.60 -7.60
CA PRO A 62 10.21 -11.79 -7.30
C PRO A 62 10.80 -10.69 -6.40
N ALA A 63 11.78 -11.03 -5.56
CA ALA A 63 12.53 -10.08 -4.73
C ALA A 63 13.51 -9.25 -5.58
N THR A 64 12.99 -8.44 -6.48
CA THR A 64 13.73 -7.60 -7.44
C THR A 64 13.07 -6.23 -7.50
N PRO A 65 13.76 -5.18 -8.00
CA PRO A 65 13.14 -3.87 -8.21
C PRO A 65 11.86 -3.93 -9.07
N ILE A 66 11.86 -4.72 -10.13
CA ILE A 66 10.67 -4.90 -10.98
C ILE A 66 9.55 -5.59 -10.21
N GLY A 67 9.86 -6.66 -9.47
CA GLY A 67 8.86 -7.36 -8.64
C GLY A 67 8.26 -6.47 -7.56
N ALA A 68 9.06 -5.58 -6.96
CA ALA A 68 8.59 -4.59 -5.99
C ALA A 68 7.59 -3.60 -6.64
N LEU A 69 7.90 -3.08 -7.85
CA LEU A 69 6.99 -2.20 -8.58
C LEU A 69 5.71 -2.91 -9.03
N GLN A 70 5.78 -4.18 -9.41
CA GLN A 70 4.63 -4.99 -9.80
C GLN A 70 3.68 -5.20 -8.63
N LEU A 71 4.21 -5.52 -7.45
CA LEU A 71 3.42 -5.66 -6.23
C LEU A 71 2.78 -4.32 -5.85
N ALA A 72 3.56 -3.24 -5.82
CA ALA A 72 3.05 -1.91 -5.54
C ALA A 72 1.91 -1.53 -6.49
N LEU A 73 2.09 -1.71 -7.82
CA LEU A 73 1.05 -1.40 -8.81
C LEU A 73 -0.24 -2.17 -8.56
N THR A 74 -0.16 -3.42 -8.08
CA THR A 74 -1.36 -4.20 -7.75
C THR A 74 -2.11 -3.62 -6.57
N LEU A 75 -1.42 -3.16 -5.52
CA LEU A 75 -2.03 -2.50 -4.37
C LEU A 75 -2.64 -1.16 -4.75
N GLU A 76 -1.90 -0.34 -5.49
CA GLU A 76 -2.39 0.97 -5.94
C GLU A 76 -3.62 0.87 -6.86
N TYR A 77 -3.73 -0.20 -7.67
CA TYR A 77 -4.95 -0.46 -8.43
C TYR A 77 -6.15 -0.73 -7.52
N LEU A 78 -5.94 -1.50 -6.43
CA LEU A 78 -6.98 -1.82 -5.46
C LEU A 78 -7.45 -0.55 -4.76
N GLU A 79 -6.54 0.26 -4.26
CA GLU A 79 -6.84 1.51 -3.56
C GLU A 79 -7.52 2.54 -4.48
N LYS A 80 -6.96 2.75 -5.66
CA LYS A 80 -7.55 3.63 -6.67
C LYS A 80 -8.99 3.24 -7.00
N GLU A 81 -9.25 1.97 -7.29
CA GLU A 81 -10.61 1.51 -7.64
C GLU A 81 -11.56 1.67 -6.46
N PHE A 82 -11.10 1.31 -5.27
CA PHE A 82 -11.87 1.45 -4.04
C PHE A 82 -12.33 2.90 -3.80
N TYR A 83 -11.42 3.87 -3.90
CA TYR A 83 -11.76 5.27 -3.67
C TYR A 83 -12.63 5.86 -4.77
N ILE A 84 -12.41 5.49 -6.04
CA ILE A 84 -13.29 5.89 -7.15
C ILE A 84 -14.72 5.38 -6.92
N MET A 85 -14.86 4.10 -6.54
CA MET A 85 -16.18 3.51 -6.25
C MET A 85 -16.82 4.16 -5.02
N GLY A 86 -16.06 4.41 -3.96
CA GLY A 86 -16.54 5.07 -2.76
C GLY A 86 -17.11 6.46 -3.03
N LEU A 87 -16.38 7.28 -3.78
CA LEU A 87 -16.84 8.63 -4.18
C LEU A 87 -18.07 8.57 -5.07
N ALA A 88 -18.15 7.60 -5.98
CA ALA A 88 -19.30 7.45 -6.89
C ALA A 88 -20.55 6.87 -6.21
N SER A 89 -20.40 6.10 -5.13
CA SER A 89 -21.48 5.37 -4.47
C SER A 89 -22.44 6.25 -3.67
N GLY A 90 -22.02 7.46 -3.31
CA GLY A 90 -22.78 8.37 -2.44
C GLY A 90 -22.76 8.00 -0.95
N VAL A 91 -21.95 7.00 -0.52
CA VAL A 91 -21.81 6.65 0.91
C VAL A 91 -21.06 7.73 1.69
N ILE A 92 -20.07 8.37 1.07
CA ILE A 92 -19.27 9.43 1.69
C ILE A 92 -20.13 10.68 1.92
N PRO A 93 -20.10 11.30 3.11
CA PRO A 93 -20.81 12.55 3.36
C PRO A 93 -20.32 13.66 2.43
N THR A 94 -21.25 14.26 1.67
CA THR A 94 -20.93 15.28 0.66
C THR A 94 -20.78 16.68 1.25
N GLY A 95 -19.98 17.53 0.60
CA GLY A 95 -19.78 18.95 0.96
C GLY A 95 -18.88 19.17 2.18
N GLY A 96 -18.47 18.10 2.87
CA GLY A 96 -17.71 18.16 4.11
C GLY A 96 -16.21 17.94 3.96
N ARG A 97 -15.58 17.72 5.13
CA ARG A 97 -14.15 17.35 5.24
C ARG A 97 -13.89 15.98 4.60
N ASP A 98 -14.73 15.01 4.91
CA ASP A 98 -14.55 13.60 4.53
C ASP A 98 -14.48 13.44 3.00
N GLU A 99 -15.40 14.07 2.28
CA GLU A 99 -15.38 14.07 0.81
C GLU A 99 -14.07 14.65 0.26
N LYS A 100 -13.61 15.79 0.80
CA LYS A 100 -12.36 16.43 0.36
C LYS A 100 -11.15 15.56 0.63
N VAL A 101 -11.12 14.85 1.77
CA VAL A 101 -10.07 13.90 2.12
C VAL A 101 -10.04 12.77 1.09
N PHE A 102 -11.18 12.12 0.82
CA PHE A 102 -11.21 10.99 -0.12
C PHE A 102 -11.02 11.39 -1.58
N MET A 103 -11.45 12.60 -1.98
CA MET A 103 -11.09 13.16 -3.28
C MET A 103 -9.57 13.34 -3.42
N GLN A 104 -8.91 13.81 -2.35
CA GLN A 104 -7.45 14.00 -2.35
C GLN A 104 -6.71 12.67 -2.38
N ILE A 105 -7.12 11.69 -1.55
CA ILE A 105 -6.54 10.34 -1.54
C ILE A 105 -6.72 9.72 -2.93
N SER A 106 -7.94 9.68 -3.48
CA SER A 106 -8.22 9.12 -4.81
C SER A 106 -7.37 9.74 -5.93
N ALA A 107 -7.06 11.04 -5.83
CA ALA A 107 -6.15 11.70 -6.76
C ALA A 107 -4.70 11.19 -6.60
N HIS A 108 -4.24 11.01 -5.36
CA HIS A 108 -2.91 10.49 -5.07
C HIS A 108 -2.76 9.05 -5.60
N GLU A 109 -3.72 8.14 -5.33
CA GLU A 109 -3.66 6.76 -5.84
C GLU A 109 -3.71 6.70 -7.37
N THR A 110 -4.39 7.66 -8.00
CA THR A 110 -4.36 7.76 -9.46
C THR A 110 -2.98 8.16 -9.97
N ASP A 111 -2.30 9.08 -9.29
CA ASP A 111 -0.94 9.50 -9.62
C ASP A 111 0.07 8.37 -9.35
N HIS A 112 -0.07 7.64 -8.23
CA HIS A 112 0.78 6.49 -7.89
C HIS A 112 0.68 5.39 -8.96
N VAL A 113 -0.54 5.01 -9.37
CA VAL A 113 -0.76 4.06 -10.47
C VAL A 113 -0.09 4.52 -11.75
N THR A 114 -0.23 5.79 -12.12
CA THR A 114 0.36 6.36 -13.33
C THR A 114 1.88 6.30 -13.28
N PHE A 115 2.46 6.66 -12.14
CA PHE A 115 3.89 6.59 -11.88
C PHE A 115 4.43 5.16 -11.99
N LEU A 116 3.78 4.17 -11.37
CA LEU A 116 4.22 2.79 -11.36
C LEU A 116 4.10 2.14 -12.75
N ILE A 117 3.06 2.44 -13.51
CA ILE A 117 2.94 1.99 -14.91
C ILE A 117 4.11 2.54 -15.73
N ALA A 118 4.44 3.82 -15.59
CA ALA A 118 5.59 4.41 -16.26
C ALA A 118 6.90 3.76 -15.82
N GLY A 119 7.06 3.47 -14.53
CA GLY A 119 8.22 2.79 -13.95
C GLY A 119 8.42 1.37 -14.47
N LEU A 120 7.35 0.67 -14.81
CA LEU A 120 7.38 -0.65 -15.43
C LEU A 120 7.59 -0.60 -16.97
N GLY A 121 7.72 0.59 -17.55
CA GLY A 121 7.94 0.79 -18.98
C GLY A 121 6.68 1.01 -19.81
N GLY A 122 5.55 1.28 -19.16
CA GLY A 122 4.26 1.52 -19.78
C GLY A 122 3.44 0.25 -20.00
N THR A 123 2.19 0.41 -20.44
CA THR A 123 1.23 -0.69 -20.63
C THR A 123 1.61 -1.71 -21.70
N GLY A 124 2.52 -1.37 -22.60
CA GLY A 124 3.07 -2.29 -23.62
C GLY A 124 4.33 -3.04 -23.18
N SER A 125 4.82 -2.81 -21.97
CA SER A 125 6.02 -3.46 -21.44
C SER A 125 5.75 -4.90 -21.03
N ALA A 126 6.74 -5.79 -21.19
CA ALA A 126 6.71 -7.14 -20.65
C ALA A 126 6.67 -7.18 -19.11
N ASN A 127 7.04 -6.09 -18.45
CA ASN A 127 6.99 -5.96 -16.99
C ASN A 127 5.63 -5.43 -16.48
N PHE A 128 4.76 -4.99 -17.39
CA PHE A 128 3.45 -4.44 -17.01
C PHE A 128 2.55 -5.52 -16.39
N VAL A 129 1.85 -5.14 -15.33
CA VAL A 129 0.84 -5.97 -14.66
C VAL A 129 -0.52 -5.35 -14.92
N ALA A 130 -1.42 -6.13 -15.50
CA ALA A 130 -2.80 -5.69 -15.71
C ALA A 130 -3.54 -5.61 -14.37
N LYS A 131 -4.48 -4.67 -14.28
CA LYS A 131 -5.32 -4.51 -13.09
C LYS A 131 -6.17 -5.76 -12.87
N PRO A 132 -6.12 -6.38 -11.67
CA PRO A 132 -7.04 -7.46 -11.31
C PRO A 132 -8.50 -6.99 -11.25
N THR A 133 -9.42 -7.93 -11.16
CA THR A 133 -10.80 -7.66 -10.73
C THR A 133 -10.88 -7.72 -9.22
N PHE A 134 -11.53 -6.74 -8.59
CA PHE A 134 -11.63 -6.66 -7.15
C PHE A 134 -13.05 -6.88 -6.64
N ASP A 135 -13.16 -7.54 -5.49
CA ASP A 135 -14.39 -7.67 -4.69
C ASP A 135 -14.15 -7.08 -3.30
N PHE A 136 -14.78 -5.96 -3.03
CA PHE A 136 -14.67 -5.26 -1.74
C PHE A 136 -15.67 -5.74 -0.70
N THR A 137 -16.39 -6.82 -0.97
CA THR A 137 -17.39 -7.37 -0.04
C THR A 137 -16.78 -8.28 1.04
N VAL A 138 -15.51 -8.66 0.88
CA VAL A 138 -14.81 -9.59 1.78
C VAL A 138 -15.66 -10.85 2.01
N GLY A 139 -15.98 -11.55 0.91
CA GLY A 139 -16.82 -12.74 0.98
C GLY A 139 -18.26 -12.48 1.42
N LYS A 140 -18.82 -11.32 1.08
CA LYS A 140 -20.17 -10.84 1.45
C LYS A 140 -20.32 -10.45 2.94
N ALA A 141 -19.23 -10.30 3.68
CA ALA A 141 -19.27 -9.78 5.05
C ALA A 141 -19.50 -8.26 5.07
N PHE A 142 -19.15 -7.56 3.98
CA PHE A 142 -19.27 -6.13 3.81
C PHE A 142 -20.08 -5.75 2.58
N ASP A 143 -20.66 -4.54 2.63
CA ASP A 143 -21.32 -3.88 1.50
C ASP A 143 -21.00 -2.37 1.55
N PRO A 144 -19.73 -2.00 1.36
CA PRO A 144 -19.21 -0.66 1.67
C PRO A 144 -19.72 0.44 0.74
N PHE A 145 -20.33 0.08 -0.39
CA PHE A 145 -20.82 1.03 -1.40
C PHE A 145 -22.35 1.09 -1.50
N ASN A 146 -23.06 0.33 -0.68
CA ASN A 146 -24.52 0.22 -0.77
C ASN A 146 -25.23 1.14 0.25
N ALA A 147 -25.25 2.43 -0.08
CA ALA A 147 -25.91 3.44 0.75
C ALA A 147 -27.43 3.19 0.94
N THR A 148 -28.07 2.48 0.02
CA THR A 148 -29.52 2.21 0.05
C THR A 148 -29.87 0.88 0.71
N GLY A 149 -29.04 -0.15 0.57
CA GLY A 149 -29.31 -1.50 1.08
C GLY A 149 -29.12 -1.60 2.59
N ILE A 150 -27.89 -1.36 3.08
CA ILE A 150 -27.56 -1.43 4.53
C ILE A 150 -27.65 -0.09 5.25
N GLY A 151 -27.98 0.95 4.50
CA GLY A 151 -28.04 2.33 5.00
C GLY A 151 -26.70 3.06 4.93
N LYS A 152 -26.77 4.35 4.61
CA LYS A 152 -25.58 5.18 4.34
C LYS A 152 -24.56 5.16 5.50
N THR A 153 -25.02 5.27 6.75
CA THR A 153 -24.12 5.29 7.92
C THR A 153 -23.36 3.98 8.08
N ALA A 154 -24.04 2.84 7.90
CA ALA A 154 -23.40 1.52 8.02
C ALA A 154 -22.42 1.28 6.86
N ALA A 155 -22.83 1.60 5.63
CA ALA A 155 -21.97 1.49 4.46
C ALA A 155 -20.72 2.39 4.58
N TYR A 156 -20.88 3.62 5.04
CA TYR A 156 -19.77 4.52 5.27
C TYR A 156 -18.80 4.03 6.36
N ALA A 157 -19.32 3.45 7.45
CA ALA A 157 -18.48 2.85 8.48
C ALA A 157 -17.66 1.66 7.92
N GLN A 158 -18.25 0.83 7.06
CA GLN A 158 -17.55 -0.26 6.37
C GLN A 158 -16.53 0.26 5.36
N PHE A 159 -16.87 1.30 4.61
CA PHE A 159 -15.94 1.98 3.71
C PHE A 159 -14.72 2.49 4.47
N LEU A 160 -14.91 3.19 5.58
CA LEU A 160 -13.82 3.68 6.42
C LEU A 160 -12.95 2.54 7.00
N ALA A 161 -13.58 1.41 7.35
CA ALA A 161 -12.86 0.26 7.87
C ALA A 161 -11.92 -0.35 6.81
N LEU A 162 -12.42 -0.56 5.59
CA LEU A 162 -11.61 -1.07 4.49
C LEU A 162 -10.55 -0.06 4.04
N ALA A 163 -10.89 1.23 3.94
CA ALA A 163 -9.91 2.28 3.67
C ALA A 163 -8.73 2.19 4.64
N GLN A 164 -8.99 2.08 5.96
CA GLN A 164 -7.93 1.92 6.95
C GLN A 164 -7.09 0.65 6.70
N ALA A 165 -7.71 -0.49 6.38
CA ALA A 165 -6.97 -1.72 6.14
C ALA A 165 -6.05 -1.61 4.91
N PHE A 166 -6.49 -0.92 3.86
CA PHE A 166 -5.68 -0.71 2.65
C PHE A 166 -4.51 0.20 2.93
N GLU A 167 -4.73 1.37 3.49
CA GLU A 167 -3.67 2.33 3.78
C GLU A 167 -2.63 1.78 4.77
N ASP A 168 -3.07 1.13 5.87
CA ASP A 168 -2.15 0.49 6.81
C ASP A 168 -1.34 -0.63 6.12
N THR A 169 -1.95 -1.36 5.18
CA THR A 169 -1.25 -2.38 4.38
C THR A 169 -0.26 -1.72 3.41
N GLY A 170 -0.63 -0.62 2.75
CA GLY A 170 0.22 0.14 1.85
C GLY A 170 1.49 0.63 2.54
N VAL A 171 1.37 1.26 3.71
CA VAL A 171 2.52 1.70 4.53
C VAL A 171 3.50 0.54 4.78
N ARG A 172 2.98 -0.59 5.26
CA ARG A 172 3.78 -1.75 5.63
C ARG A 172 4.38 -2.48 4.43
N ALA A 173 3.64 -2.53 3.32
CA ALA A 173 4.07 -3.15 2.08
C ALA A 173 5.21 -2.35 1.42
N TYR A 174 5.08 -1.05 1.28
CA TYR A 174 6.16 -0.20 0.75
C TYR A 174 7.44 -0.32 1.58
N LYS A 175 7.32 -0.32 2.90
CA LYS A 175 8.45 -0.55 3.81
C LYS A 175 9.11 -1.91 3.56
N GLY A 176 8.30 -2.96 3.41
CA GLY A 176 8.79 -4.32 3.16
C GLY A 176 9.50 -4.48 1.82
N GLN A 177 9.16 -3.67 0.80
CA GLN A 177 9.82 -3.68 -0.50
C GLN A 177 11.10 -2.83 -0.55
N ALA A 178 11.39 -2.01 0.44
CA ALA A 178 12.55 -1.11 0.41
C ALA A 178 13.88 -1.88 0.19
N THR A 179 14.02 -3.05 0.78
CA THR A 179 15.24 -3.89 0.61
C THR A 179 15.41 -4.39 -0.82
N ASN A 180 14.32 -4.60 -1.57
CA ASN A 180 14.34 -5.03 -2.98
C ASN A 180 14.75 -3.87 -3.91
N LEU A 181 14.73 -2.63 -3.43
CA LEU A 181 15.00 -1.42 -4.19
C LEU A 181 16.40 -0.82 -3.93
N ILE A 182 17.18 -1.37 -3.00
CA ILE A 182 18.51 -0.83 -2.61
C ILE A 182 19.44 -0.70 -3.81
N SER A 183 19.38 -1.61 -4.78
CA SER A 183 20.20 -1.57 -6.00
C SER A 183 19.77 -0.48 -6.99
N THR A 184 18.64 0.19 -6.76
CA THR A 184 18.06 1.23 -7.62
C THR A 184 17.67 2.45 -6.78
N PRO A 185 18.62 3.30 -6.38
CA PRO A 185 18.39 4.38 -5.42
C PRO A 185 17.27 5.35 -5.80
N ASP A 186 17.09 5.64 -7.08
CA ASP A 186 16.03 6.53 -7.56
C ASP A 186 14.64 5.92 -7.33
N LEU A 187 14.50 4.60 -7.58
CA LEU A 187 13.26 3.87 -7.28
C LEU A 187 13.01 3.77 -5.77
N LEU A 188 14.06 3.51 -5.00
CA LEU A 188 13.97 3.51 -3.53
C LEU A 188 13.50 4.87 -3.02
N THR A 189 14.07 5.96 -3.53
CA THR A 189 13.67 7.33 -3.16
C THR A 189 12.19 7.55 -3.47
N ALA A 190 11.74 7.20 -4.68
CA ALA A 190 10.35 7.36 -5.07
C ALA A 190 9.41 6.49 -4.19
N ALA A 191 9.77 5.24 -3.92
CA ALA A 191 9.00 4.35 -3.05
C ALA A 191 8.89 4.90 -1.62
N LEU A 192 9.95 5.48 -1.06
CA LEU A 192 9.93 6.12 0.25
C LEU A 192 9.08 7.41 0.25
N GLN A 193 9.01 8.13 -0.88
CA GLN A 193 8.12 9.28 -1.02
C GLN A 193 6.66 8.84 -1.02
N ILE A 194 6.30 7.77 -1.76
CA ILE A 194 4.95 7.18 -1.72
C ILE A 194 4.67 6.66 -0.31
N HIS A 195 5.53 5.83 0.27
CA HIS A 195 5.40 5.30 1.63
C HIS A 195 5.02 6.38 2.66
N SER A 196 5.63 7.56 2.57
CA SER A 196 5.29 8.66 3.49
C SER A 196 3.94 9.33 3.17
N VAL A 197 3.43 9.20 1.95
CA VAL A 197 2.07 9.61 1.58
C VAL A 197 1.06 8.63 2.15
N GLU A 198 1.28 7.31 1.96
CA GLU A 198 0.48 6.24 2.53
C GLU A 198 0.32 6.39 4.06
N ALA A 199 1.42 6.67 4.76
CA ALA A 199 1.37 6.90 6.21
C ALA A 199 0.46 8.09 6.60
N ARG A 200 0.39 9.14 5.76
CA ARG A 200 -0.52 10.26 5.98
C ARG A 200 -1.97 9.88 5.69
N HIS A 201 -2.23 9.09 4.63
CA HIS A 201 -3.55 8.57 4.32
C HIS A 201 -4.06 7.69 5.46
N ALA A 202 -3.28 6.69 5.89
CA ALA A 202 -3.59 5.82 7.01
C ALA A 202 -3.93 6.61 8.28
N SER A 203 -3.08 7.59 8.64
CA SER A 203 -3.31 8.44 9.81
C SER A 203 -4.60 9.24 9.69
N GLU A 204 -4.90 9.80 8.52
CA GLU A 204 -6.11 10.60 8.31
C GLU A 204 -7.38 9.73 8.33
N VAL A 205 -7.39 8.58 7.67
CA VAL A 205 -8.50 7.63 7.69
C VAL A 205 -8.78 7.13 9.10
N ARG A 206 -7.74 6.81 9.88
CA ARG A 206 -7.89 6.44 11.30
C ARG A 206 -8.56 7.54 12.10
N ARG A 207 -8.20 8.81 11.88
CA ARG A 207 -8.82 9.96 12.55
C ARG A 207 -10.28 10.17 12.15
N LEU A 208 -10.65 9.93 10.89
CA LEU A 208 -12.05 9.93 10.45
C LEU A 208 -12.86 8.85 11.16
N ARG A 209 -12.24 7.73 11.55
CA ARG A 209 -12.84 6.69 12.37
C ARG A 209 -12.86 7.00 13.88
N GLY A 210 -12.31 8.13 14.31
CA GLY A 210 -12.18 8.48 15.72
C GLY A 210 -11.11 7.70 16.48
N LEU A 211 -10.16 7.10 15.78
CA LEU A 211 -9.04 6.33 16.33
C LEU A 211 -7.78 7.21 16.48
N LYS A 212 -6.75 6.67 17.13
CA LYS A 212 -5.39 7.24 17.06
C LYS A 212 -4.91 7.22 15.60
N GLY A 213 -4.08 8.16 15.22
CA GLY A 213 -3.51 8.28 13.87
C GLY A 213 -2.40 7.27 13.55
N TRP A 214 -2.23 6.21 14.35
CA TRP A 214 -1.23 5.14 14.21
C TRP A 214 -1.75 3.83 14.79
N ILE A 215 -1.09 2.73 14.49
CA ILE A 215 -1.45 1.40 14.99
C ILE A 215 -0.96 1.27 16.44
N SER A 216 -1.79 0.69 17.32
CA SER A 216 -1.43 0.37 18.71
C SER A 216 -1.51 -1.13 18.90
N GLY A 217 -0.39 -1.76 19.27
CA GLY A 217 -0.33 -3.22 19.26
C GLY A 217 -0.71 -3.76 17.88
N ASN A 218 -1.42 -4.88 17.81
CA ASN A 218 -1.95 -5.42 16.56
C ASN A 218 -3.46 -5.17 16.38
N GLU A 219 -3.96 -4.06 16.91
CA GLU A 219 -5.40 -3.76 16.89
C GLU A 219 -5.84 -3.24 15.52
N ARG A 220 -6.76 -3.98 14.87
CA ARG A 220 -7.40 -3.55 13.62
C ARG A 220 -8.52 -2.51 13.83
N GLY A 221 -8.94 -2.30 15.06
CA GLY A 221 -10.05 -1.41 15.40
C GLY A 221 -11.43 -2.06 15.27
N ALA A 222 -12.42 -1.49 15.94
CA ALA A 222 -13.78 -1.99 15.95
C ALA A 222 -14.41 -1.98 14.54
N GLY A 223 -15.23 -2.99 14.23
CA GLY A 223 -15.95 -3.08 12.95
C GLY A 223 -15.14 -3.60 11.77
N MET A 224 -13.87 -3.95 11.96
CA MET A 224 -13.03 -4.58 10.92
C MET A 224 -13.31 -6.10 10.87
N PRO A 225 -13.42 -6.72 9.67
CA PRO A 225 -13.53 -8.16 9.55
C PRO A 225 -12.31 -8.87 10.12
N GLU A 226 -12.52 -10.08 10.66
CA GLU A 226 -11.41 -10.89 11.18
C GLU A 226 -10.35 -11.19 10.09
N ALA A 227 -10.79 -11.39 8.85
CA ALA A 227 -9.91 -11.63 7.72
C ALA A 227 -8.84 -10.55 7.53
N THR A 228 -9.11 -9.29 7.93
CA THR A 228 -8.16 -8.19 7.84
C THR A 228 -7.09 -8.19 8.95
N GLN A 229 -7.16 -9.12 9.93
CA GLN A 229 -6.16 -9.20 11.00
C GLN A 229 -4.75 -9.37 10.46
N ALA A 230 -4.59 -10.03 9.32
CA ALA A 230 -3.30 -10.21 8.67
C ALA A 230 -2.57 -8.88 8.37
N ALA A 231 -3.32 -7.79 8.15
CA ALA A 231 -2.76 -6.46 7.94
C ALA A 231 -2.11 -5.86 9.20
N TYR A 232 -2.38 -6.41 10.38
CA TYR A 232 -1.95 -5.87 11.69
C TYR A 232 -1.02 -6.81 12.47
N ASN A 233 -0.93 -8.08 12.06
CA ASN A 233 -0.06 -9.05 12.72
C ASN A 233 1.41 -8.60 12.67
N GLY A 234 2.09 -8.62 13.82
CA GLY A 234 3.47 -8.17 13.96
C GLY A 234 3.61 -6.74 14.51
N GLU A 235 2.57 -5.91 14.42
CA GLU A 235 2.59 -4.53 14.93
C GLU A 235 2.70 -4.44 16.47
N GLU A 236 2.45 -5.54 17.19
CA GLU A 236 2.65 -5.64 18.63
C GLU A 236 4.12 -5.70 19.07
N LEU A 237 5.05 -5.81 18.14
CA LEU A 237 6.48 -5.93 18.45
C LEU A 237 7.03 -4.65 19.10
N THR A 238 7.79 -4.84 20.18
CA THR A 238 8.42 -3.74 20.93
C THR A 238 9.93 -3.80 20.92
N VAL A 239 10.54 -4.83 20.33
CA VAL A 239 12.00 -4.96 20.26
C VAL A 239 12.47 -4.64 18.85
N GLN A 240 13.20 -3.51 18.72
CA GLN A 240 13.72 -3.00 17.46
C GLN A 240 15.25 -2.97 17.50
N ALA A 241 15.90 -3.72 16.61
CA ALA A 241 17.36 -3.81 16.54
C ALA A 241 18.04 -4.10 17.89
N GLY A 242 17.39 -4.90 18.75
CA GLY A 242 17.86 -5.25 20.10
C GLY A 242 17.52 -4.24 21.18
N TYR A 243 16.83 -3.15 20.86
CA TYR A 243 16.32 -2.17 21.82
C TYR A 243 14.84 -2.43 22.12
N ASN A 244 14.47 -2.50 23.41
CA ASN A 244 13.06 -2.65 23.81
C ASN A 244 12.41 -1.28 24.04
N THR A 245 11.55 -0.87 23.12
CA THR A 245 10.82 0.39 23.14
C THR A 245 9.79 0.47 24.28
N ALA A 246 9.32 -0.68 24.78
CA ALA A 246 8.37 -0.73 25.89
C ALA A 246 8.97 -0.39 27.26
N THR A 247 10.30 -0.34 27.39
CA THR A 247 10.98 -0.22 28.69
C THR A 247 10.58 1.04 29.45
N LEU A 248 10.40 2.17 28.76
CA LEU A 248 10.12 3.47 29.37
C LEU A 248 8.63 3.78 29.49
N PHE A 249 7.83 3.42 28.48
CA PHE A 249 6.45 3.89 28.36
C PHE A 249 5.42 2.77 28.21
N GLY A 250 5.86 1.52 28.36
CA GLY A 250 5.00 0.34 28.26
C GLY A 250 4.78 -0.17 26.83
N ALA A 251 4.16 -1.34 26.70
CA ALA A 251 4.04 -2.06 25.44
C ALA A 251 3.24 -1.28 24.37
N ALA A 252 2.14 -0.62 24.75
CA ALA A 252 1.34 0.15 23.82
C ALA A 252 2.14 1.26 23.13
N ALA A 253 2.78 2.14 23.91
CA ALA A 253 3.61 3.21 23.37
C ALA A 253 4.87 2.66 22.66
N GLY A 254 5.38 1.52 23.10
CA GLY A 254 6.51 0.85 22.45
C GLY A 254 6.18 0.36 21.05
N SER A 255 5.02 -0.27 20.86
CA SER A 255 4.56 -0.72 19.54
C SER A 255 4.18 0.44 18.62
N GLU A 256 3.63 1.52 19.16
CA GLU A 256 3.27 2.72 18.40
C GLU A 256 4.49 3.48 17.82
N SER A 257 5.71 3.13 18.24
CA SER A 257 6.93 3.83 17.82
C SER A 257 7.48 3.36 16.48
N PHE A 258 7.01 2.23 15.99
CA PHE A 258 7.43 1.61 14.73
C PHE A 258 6.23 0.97 14.05
N ASP A 259 6.21 1.01 12.71
CA ASP A 259 5.35 0.16 11.90
C ASP A 259 6.20 -0.97 11.33
N GLU A 260 5.74 -2.21 11.47
CA GLU A 260 6.47 -3.38 11.03
C GLU A 260 6.30 -3.61 9.52
N PRO A 261 7.36 -3.98 8.79
CA PRO A 261 7.23 -4.28 7.36
C PRO A 261 6.43 -5.56 7.11
N LEU A 262 5.69 -5.60 6.02
CA LEU A 262 5.12 -6.83 5.47
C LEU A 262 6.06 -7.43 4.42
N THR A 263 6.25 -8.74 4.47
CA THR A 263 6.91 -9.47 3.38
C THR A 263 6.02 -9.50 2.14
N THR A 264 6.60 -9.73 0.96
CA THR A 264 5.85 -9.91 -0.29
C THR A 264 4.73 -10.96 -0.15
N ALA A 265 5.00 -12.09 0.50
CA ALA A 265 4.02 -13.15 0.70
C ALA A 265 2.87 -12.73 1.61
N GLN A 266 3.14 -12.01 2.70
CA GLN A 266 2.10 -11.47 3.59
C GLN A 266 1.23 -10.45 2.86
N THR A 267 1.85 -9.53 2.13
CA THR A 267 1.16 -8.52 1.32
C THR A 267 0.23 -9.17 0.31
N VAL A 268 0.71 -10.18 -0.42
CA VAL A 268 -0.09 -10.95 -1.40
C VAL A 268 -1.25 -11.66 -0.72
N THR A 269 -1.05 -12.26 0.45
CA THR A 269 -2.13 -12.90 1.22
C THR A 269 -3.24 -11.91 1.55
N ILE A 270 -2.89 -10.68 1.94
CA ILE A 270 -3.87 -9.62 2.24
C ILE A 270 -4.57 -9.16 0.95
N ALA A 271 -3.83 -8.92 -0.13
CA ALA A 271 -4.40 -8.49 -1.41
C ALA A 271 -5.39 -9.50 -1.98
N ASN A 272 -5.11 -10.80 -1.86
CA ASN A 272 -5.97 -11.90 -2.31
C ASN A 272 -7.30 -12.01 -1.56
N LEU A 273 -7.50 -11.31 -0.46
CA LEU A 273 -8.83 -11.18 0.16
C LEU A 273 -9.81 -10.39 -0.72
N PHE A 274 -9.30 -9.63 -1.67
CA PHE A 274 -10.05 -8.69 -2.51
C PHE A 274 -9.94 -8.97 -4.01
N ILE A 275 -9.15 -9.96 -4.45
CA ILE A 275 -8.99 -10.34 -5.86
C ILE A 275 -9.93 -11.52 -6.19
N VAL A 276 -10.66 -11.41 -7.33
CA VAL A 276 -11.65 -12.40 -7.77
C VAL A 276 -11.54 -12.69 -9.27
#